data_c65119a643e73f22e62755386e1f36de
#
_entry.id   c65119a643e73f22e62755386e1f36de
#
_cell.length_a   1.000
_cell.length_b   1.000
_cell.length_c   1.000
_cell.angle_alpha   90.00
_cell.angle_beta   90.00
_cell.angle_gamma   90.00
#
_symmetry.space_group_name_H-M   'P 1'
#
loop_
_entity.id
_entity.type
_entity.pdbx_description
1 polymer ?
#
loop_
_entity_poly.entity_id
_entity_poly.type
_entity_poly.pdbx_seq_one_letter_code
_entity_poly.pdbx_strand_id
1 'polypeptide(L)'
;MSWRAKIGIVYPADGALDDEYWKLVPEGVTVHITRFAATDEQTVEVFEEQANSPDIEQAAAHLSVISPDSIGYACTSGSFIYGAGRDQEIIKRMEAAAGAPCTTTSTAIVKALSSLGVRKLAVAAPYPDDVTGRLRIFLEGNGFEVLTIKGMGLTHGIYTQPVGASYQLAREVDVPDAEAVVISCTNFRTADTLEALEKDLGKPVVSANQATMWELLRLAGVCPRLAGLGMLYRL
;
A
#
# COMPACT_ATOMS: atom_id res chain seq x y z
N MET A 1 -8.65 23.83 -0.85
CA MET A 1 -7.57 24.35 -1.74
C MET A 1 -6.25 23.79 -1.24
N SER A 2 -5.48 23.13 -2.11
CA SER A 2 -4.17 22.57 -1.73
C SER A 2 -3.18 23.72 -1.51
N TRP A 3 -2.76 23.89 -0.27
CA TRP A 3 -1.75 24.92 0.08
C TRP A 3 -0.50 24.30 0.71
N ARG A 4 -0.53 22.99 1.00
CA ARG A 4 0.62 22.22 1.52
C ARG A 4 1.20 21.28 0.49
N ALA A 5 0.37 20.40 -0.09
CA ALA A 5 0.82 19.46 -1.11
C ALA A 5 -0.34 18.92 -1.95
N LYS A 6 -0.02 18.46 -3.17
CA LYS A 6 -0.88 17.70 -4.08
C LYS A 6 -0.28 16.30 -4.22
N ILE A 7 -1.01 15.29 -3.80
CA ILE A 7 -0.59 13.89 -3.88
C ILE A 7 -1.31 13.23 -5.05
N GLY A 8 -0.55 12.65 -5.97
CA GLY A 8 -1.08 11.85 -7.07
C GLY A 8 -1.16 10.38 -6.72
N ILE A 9 -2.23 9.71 -7.13
CA ILE A 9 -2.42 8.26 -6.97
C ILE A 9 -2.74 7.65 -8.33
N VAL A 10 -1.90 6.74 -8.79
CA VAL A 10 -2.16 5.84 -9.91
C VAL A 10 -2.75 4.56 -9.32
N TYR A 11 -4.06 4.38 -9.51
CA TYR A 11 -4.86 3.32 -8.88
C TYR A 11 -5.42 2.38 -9.96
N PRO A 12 -5.47 1.05 -9.75
CA PRO A 12 -6.09 0.16 -10.73
C PRO A 12 -7.58 0.46 -10.93
N ALA A 13 -8.12 0.11 -12.10
CA ALA A 13 -9.50 0.41 -12.46
C ALA A 13 -10.54 -0.25 -11.54
N ASP A 14 -10.22 -1.40 -10.95
CA ASP A 14 -11.02 -2.08 -9.92
C ASP A 14 -10.93 -1.45 -8.53
N GLY A 15 -10.06 -0.46 -8.36
CA GLY A 15 -9.86 0.25 -7.09
C GLY A 15 -11.13 0.98 -6.63
N ALA A 16 -11.61 0.72 -5.42
CA ALA A 16 -12.88 1.23 -4.91
C ALA A 16 -12.78 1.93 -3.53
N LEU A 17 -11.57 2.16 -3.03
CA LEU A 17 -11.33 2.74 -1.71
C LEU A 17 -10.69 4.14 -1.78
N ASP A 18 -11.13 4.97 -2.71
CA ASP A 18 -10.64 6.36 -2.83
C ASP A 18 -10.83 7.15 -1.53
N ASP A 19 -11.89 6.88 -0.79
CA ASP A 19 -12.19 7.53 0.48
C ASP A 19 -11.13 7.27 1.56
N GLU A 20 -10.44 6.12 1.56
CA GLU A 20 -9.37 5.85 2.50
C GLU A 20 -8.19 6.81 2.33
N TYR A 21 -7.80 7.13 1.09
CA TYR A 21 -6.69 8.05 0.85
C TYR A 21 -6.95 9.45 1.42
N TRP A 22 -8.21 9.93 1.38
CA TRP A 22 -8.59 11.22 1.97
C TRP A 22 -8.55 11.22 3.49
N LYS A 23 -8.78 10.09 4.14
CA LYS A 23 -8.66 9.94 5.61
C LYS A 23 -7.20 9.98 6.09
N LEU A 24 -6.26 9.68 5.19
CA LEU A 24 -4.84 9.50 5.48
C LEU A 24 -4.00 10.77 5.23
N VAL A 25 -4.61 11.90 4.94
CA VAL A 25 -3.92 13.17 4.67
C VAL A 25 -4.31 14.27 5.66
N PRO A 26 -3.37 15.14 6.06
CA PRO A 26 -3.69 16.30 6.89
C PRO A 26 -4.38 17.40 6.08
N GLU A 27 -4.98 18.35 6.80
CA GLU A 27 -5.56 19.55 6.21
C GLU A 27 -4.54 20.29 5.32
N GLY A 28 -5.01 20.76 4.17
CA GLY A 28 -4.18 21.46 3.17
C GLY A 28 -3.49 20.55 2.17
N VAL A 29 -3.56 19.23 2.31
CA VAL A 29 -3.14 18.24 1.31
C VAL A 29 -4.34 17.80 0.51
N THR A 30 -4.20 17.70 -0.81
CA THR A 30 -5.23 17.16 -1.71
C THR A 30 -4.76 15.89 -2.39
N VAL A 31 -5.69 14.95 -2.61
CA VAL A 31 -5.42 13.68 -3.28
C VAL A 31 -6.07 13.71 -4.66
N HIS A 32 -5.30 13.36 -5.67
CA HIS A 32 -5.72 13.35 -7.08
C HIS A 32 -5.51 11.95 -7.63
N ILE A 33 -6.60 11.26 -7.98
CA ILE A 33 -6.56 9.84 -8.34
C ILE A 33 -6.83 9.70 -9.84
N THR A 34 -5.96 8.96 -10.52
CA THR A 34 -6.18 8.49 -11.88
C THR A 34 -6.17 6.98 -11.91
N ARG A 35 -6.75 6.40 -12.95
CA ARG A 35 -6.85 4.95 -13.12
C ARG A 35 -5.94 4.46 -14.25
N PHE A 36 -5.39 3.25 -14.10
CA PHE A 36 -4.86 2.46 -15.20
C PHE A 36 -5.73 1.21 -15.42
N ALA A 37 -5.70 0.64 -16.61
CA ALA A 37 -6.52 -0.51 -16.96
C ALA A 37 -6.16 -1.72 -16.09
N ALA A 38 -7.15 -2.27 -15.43
CA ALA A 38 -7.04 -3.44 -14.54
C ALA A 38 -8.39 -4.17 -14.45
N THR A 39 -8.35 -5.45 -14.11
CA THR A 39 -9.52 -6.26 -13.80
C THR A 39 -9.55 -6.59 -12.31
N ASP A 40 -10.69 -7.01 -11.79
CA ASP A 40 -10.86 -7.46 -10.39
C ASP A 40 -10.38 -8.91 -10.17
N GLU A 41 -9.73 -9.53 -11.15
CA GLU A 41 -9.22 -10.87 -11.04
C GLU A 41 -7.87 -10.89 -10.31
N GLN A 42 -7.73 -11.76 -9.30
CA GLN A 42 -6.59 -11.80 -8.39
C GLN A 42 -5.68 -13.00 -8.71
N THR A 43 -5.03 -13.01 -9.88
CA THR A 43 -4.09 -14.05 -10.29
C THR A 43 -2.68 -13.50 -10.47
N VAL A 44 -1.68 -14.39 -10.45
CA VAL A 44 -0.28 -14.02 -10.69
C VAL A 44 -0.13 -13.41 -12.07
N GLU A 45 -0.73 -14.02 -13.09
CA GLU A 45 -0.65 -13.59 -14.49
C GLU A 45 -1.21 -12.17 -14.68
N VAL A 46 -2.38 -11.87 -14.11
CA VAL A 46 -2.99 -10.54 -14.18
C VAL A 46 -2.10 -9.49 -13.51
N PHE A 47 -1.49 -9.80 -12.36
CA PHE A 47 -0.60 -8.85 -11.70
C PHE A 47 0.74 -8.67 -12.41
N GLU A 48 1.25 -9.70 -13.08
CA GLU A 48 2.41 -9.60 -13.97
C GLU A 48 2.12 -8.71 -15.18
N GLU A 49 0.95 -8.83 -15.80
CA GLU A 49 0.49 -7.94 -16.87
C GLU A 49 0.35 -6.51 -16.37
N GLN A 50 -0.30 -6.29 -15.23
CA GLN A 50 -0.47 -4.95 -14.64
C GLN A 50 0.87 -4.29 -14.33
N ALA A 51 1.85 -5.01 -13.76
CA ALA A 51 3.17 -4.46 -13.45
C ALA A 51 3.96 -4.01 -14.70
N ASN A 52 3.69 -4.62 -15.85
CA ASN A 52 4.32 -4.29 -17.13
C ASN A 52 3.50 -3.33 -17.99
N SER A 53 2.28 -2.99 -17.59
CA SER A 53 1.41 -2.14 -18.39
C SER A 53 2.00 -0.75 -18.62
N PRO A 54 2.00 -0.24 -19.87
CA PRO A 54 2.38 1.14 -20.17
C PRO A 54 1.34 2.17 -19.66
N ASP A 55 0.14 1.71 -19.29
CA ASP A 55 -0.90 2.57 -18.75
C ASP A 55 -0.48 3.20 -17.41
N ILE A 56 0.48 2.60 -16.70
CA ILE A 56 1.04 3.16 -15.46
C ILE A 56 1.72 4.50 -15.75
N GLU A 57 2.59 4.55 -16.76
CA GLU A 57 3.28 5.78 -17.18
C GLU A 57 2.31 6.81 -17.72
N GLN A 58 1.32 6.37 -18.51
CA GLN A 58 0.31 7.27 -19.05
C GLN A 58 -0.52 7.89 -17.91
N ALA A 59 -0.92 7.10 -16.92
CA ALA A 59 -1.63 7.59 -15.73
C ALA A 59 -0.78 8.58 -14.92
N ALA A 60 0.52 8.29 -14.73
CA ALA A 60 1.45 9.20 -14.07
C ALA A 60 1.62 10.53 -14.86
N ALA A 61 1.74 10.45 -16.18
CA ALA A 61 1.80 11.62 -17.07
C ALA A 61 0.52 12.45 -17.00
N HIS A 62 -0.66 11.85 -16.90
CA HIS A 62 -1.91 12.60 -16.70
C HIS A 62 -1.90 13.39 -15.39
N LEU A 63 -1.36 12.82 -14.31
CA LEU A 63 -1.23 13.54 -13.05
C LEU A 63 -0.21 14.68 -13.10
N SER A 64 0.81 14.60 -13.96
CA SER A 64 1.85 15.65 -14.04
C SER A 64 1.30 17.03 -14.41
N VAL A 65 0.15 17.10 -15.10
CA VAL A 65 -0.51 18.34 -15.53
C VAL A 65 -0.84 19.26 -14.34
N ILE A 66 -1.12 18.69 -13.18
CA ILE A 66 -1.39 19.48 -11.96
C ILE A 66 -0.13 19.76 -11.13
N SER A 67 1.04 19.34 -11.61
CA SER A 67 2.32 19.43 -10.88
C SER A 67 2.19 18.88 -9.46
N PRO A 68 2.01 17.55 -9.29
CA PRO A 68 1.92 16.92 -7.97
C PRO A 68 3.28 16.94 -7.27
N ASP A 69 3.25 17.00 -5.95
CA ASP A 69 4.47 16.98 -5.13
C ASP A 69 5.03 15.54 -4.95
N SER A 70 4.16 14.53 -5.10
CA SER A 70 4.55 13.11 -5.18
C SER A 70 3.46 12.28 -5.84
N ILE A 71 3.83 11.10 -6.40
CA ILE A 71 2.88 10.17 -7.05
C ILE A 71 3.12 8.75 -6.55
N GLY A 72 2.05 8.03 -6.19
CA GLY A 72 2.06 6.64 -5.76
C GLY A 72 1.42 5.68 -6.76
N TYR A 73 2.10 4.57 -7.07
CA TYR A 73 1.48 3.41 -7.70
C TYR A 73 0.77 2.59 -6.61
N ALA A 74 -0.55 2.78 -6.52
CA ALA A 74 -1.38 2.21 -5.48
C ALA A 74 -1.95 0.84 -5.89
N CYS A 75 -1.06 -0.07 -6.27
CA CYS A 75 -1.35 -1.47 -6.50
C CYS A 75 -0.30 -2.32 -5.79
N THR A 76 -0.69 -2.94 -4.67
CA THR A 76 0.24 -3.71 -3.85
C THR A 76 0.76 -4.92 -4.63
N SER A 77 -0.14 -5.76 -5.14
CA SER A 77 0.20 -6.97 -5.88
C SER A 77 1.03 -6.70 -7.13
N GLY A 78 0.65 -5.76 -7.96
CA GLY A 78 1.44 -5.35 -9.13
C GLY A 78 2.84 -4.84 -8.78
N SER A 79 3.05 -4.32 -7.57
CA SER A 79 4.38 -3.84 -7.16
C SER A 79 5.25 -4.90 -6.49
N PHE A 80 4.71 -6.02 -5.96
CA PHE A 80 5.52 -7.08 -5.36
C PHE A 80 5.63 -8.36 -6.20
N ILE A 81 4.82 -8.53 -7.24
CA ILE A 81 4.61 -9.82 -7.92
C ILE A 81 5.89 -10.47 -8.45
N TYR A 82 6.84 -9.67 -8.87
CA TYR A 82 8.14 -10.12 -9.37
C TYR A 82 9.23 -10.20 -8.28
N GLY A 83 8.90 -9.98 -7.01
CA GLY A 83 9.85 -9.96 -5.91
C GLY A 83 10.59 -8.63 -5.76
N ALA A 84 11.59 -8.63 -4.87
CA ALA A 84 12.34 -7.43 -4.49
C ALA A 84 13.08 -6.79 -5.68
N GLY A 85 13.02 -5.45 -5.77
CA GLY A 85 13.73 -4.65 -6.76
C GLY A 85 12.90 -4.28 -7.99
N ARG A 86 11.89 -5.06 -8.37
CA ARG A 86 11.05 -4.75 -9.53
C ARG A 86 10.15 -3.53 -9.29
N ASP A 87 9.73 -3.32 -8.06
CA ASP A 87 9.04 -2.12 -7.61
C ASP A 87 9.81 -0.83 -7.91
N GLN A 88 11.14 -0.87 -7.84
CA GLN A 88 12.02 0.26 -8.18
C GLN A 88 12.03 0.60 -9.68
N GLU A 89 11.80 -0.38 -10.55
CA GLU A 89 11.66 -0.13 -11.98
C GLU A 89 10.35 0.59 -12.30
N ILE A 90 9.25 0.22 -11.63
CA ILE A 90 7.96 0.93 -11.75
C ILE A 90 8.12 2.39 -11.32
N ILE A 91 8.80 2.64 -10.19
CA ILE A 91 9.08 4.00 -9.72
C ILE A 91 9.81 4.81 -10.78
N LYS A 92 10.91 4.29 -11.33
CA LYS A 92 11.71 4.98 -12.36
C LYS A 92 10.88 5.30 -13.62
N ARG A 93 10.03 4.37 -14.06
CA ARG A 93 9.14 4.57 -15.21
C ARG A 93 8.15 5.72 -14.95
N MET A 94 7.54 5.76 -13.76
CA MET A 94 6.61 6.81 -13.37
C MET A 94 7.32 8.17 -13.22
N GLU A 95 8.49 8.21 -12.59
CA GLU A 95 9.28 9.44 -12.43
C GLU A 95 9.70 10.03 -13.79
N ALA A 96 10.11 9.17 -14.73
CA ALA A 96 10.45 9.59 -16.08
C ALA A 96 9.24 10.18 -16.83
N ALA A 97 8.04 9.63 -16.60
CA ALA A 97 6.81 10.10 -17.25
C ALA A 97 6.21 11.37 -16.63
N ALA A 98 6.31 11.51 -15.31
CA ALA A 98 5.62 12.56 -14.56
C ALA A 98 6.54 13.71 -14.10
N GLY A 99 7.85 13.49 -14.00
CA GLY A 99 8.81 14.49 -13.51
C GLY A 99 8.62 14.83 -12.02
N ALA A 100 8.01 13.95 -11.25
CA ALA A 100 7.73 14.11 -9.82
C ALA A 100 8.26 12.90 -9.03
N PRO A 101 8.62 13.04 -7.75
CA PRO A 101 9.01 11.92 -6.91
C PRO A 101 7.91 10.85 -6.84
N CYS A 102 8.27 9.58 -7.03
CA CYS A 102 7.32 8.48 -7.04
C CYS A 102 7.62 7.40 -5.99
N THR A 103 6.60 6.64 -5.64
CA THR A 103 6.73 5.41 -4.85
C THR A 103 5.72 4.36 -5.32
N THR A 104 5.92 3.10 -4.90
CA THR A 104 4.89 2.06 -4.99
C THR A 104 4.40 1.69 -3.60
N THR A 105 3.23 1.06 -3.52
CA THR A 105 2.70 0.56 -2.23
C THR A 105 3.68 -0.41 -1.56
N SER A 106 4.29 -1.33 -2.31
CA SER A 106 5.21 -2.31 -1.73
C SER A 106 6.51 -1.67 -1.24
N THR A 107 7.07 -0.71 -2.00
CA THR A 107 8.21 0.11 -1.54
C THR A 107 7.86 0.89 -0.27
N ALA A 108 6.67 1.48 -0.21
CA ALA A 108 6.20 2.22 0.95
C ALA A 108 6.06 1.33 2.20
N ILE A 109 5.54 0.10 2.05
CA ILE A 109 5.48 -0.88 3.15
C ILE A 109 6.88 -1.19 3.68
N VAL A 110 7.85 -1.48 2.80
CA VAL A 110 9.26 -1.74 3.19
C VAL A 110 9.85 -0.57 3.96
N LYS A 111 9.65 0.66 3.47
CA LYS A 111 10.14 1.89 4.14
C LYS A 111 9.45 2.12 5.49
N ALA A 112 8.14 1.89 5.59
CA ALA A 112 7.38 2.01 6.82
C ALA A 112 7.90 1.04 7.90
N LEU A 113 8.04 -0.24 7.56
CA LEU A 113 8.56 -1.27 8.45
C LEU A 113 9.99 -0.97 8.91
N SER A 114 10.85 -0.54 7.98
CA SER A 114 12.23 -0.13 8.30
C SER A 114 12.26 1.07 9.25
N SER A 115 11.38 2.06 9.06
CA SER A 115 11.28 3.24 9.92
C SER A 115 10.77 2.92 11.33
N LEU A 116 9.96 1.87 11.47
CA LEU A 116 9.51 1.33 12.74
C LEU A 116 10.58 0.45 13.43
N GLY A 117 11.66 0.10 12.73
CA GLY A 117 12.75 -0.73 13.25
C GLY A 117 12.40 -2.20 13.44
N VAL A 118 11.35 -2.70 12.79
CA VAL A 118 10.85 -4.08 12.92
C VAL A 118 11.45 -4.98 11.84
N ARG A 119 11.56 -6.28 12.15
CA ARG A 119 12.08 -7.30 11.24
C ARG A 119 11.20 -8.54 11.15
N LYS A 120 10.54 -8.95 12.22
CA LYS A 120 9.69 -10.15 12.29
C LYS A 120 8.23 -9.78 12.08
N LEU A 121 7.62 -10.37 11.07
CA LEU A 121 6.30 -9.97 10.60
C LEU A 121 5.27 -11.11 10.70
N ALA A 122 4.06 -10.73 11.06
CA ALA A 122 2.85 -11.47 10.74
C ALA A 122 2.12 -10.76 9.59
N VAL A 123 1.65 -11.49 8.57
CA VAL A 123 1.15 -10.89 7.32
C VAL A 123 -0.26 -11.37 7.01
N ALA A 124 -1.17 -10.43 6.85
CA ALA A 124 -2.56 -10.63 6.45
C ALA A 124 -2.76 -10.15 5.00
N ALA A 125 -3.32 -10.99 4.15
CA ALA A 125 -3.57 -10.65 2.74
C ALA A 125 -4.95 -11.17 2.29
N PRO A 126 -5.68 -10.46 1.42
CA PRO A 126 -6.95 -10.98 0.92
C PRO A 126 -6.79 -12.01 -0.21
N TYR A 127 -5.62 -12.12 -0.82
CA TYR A 127 -5.33 -12.86 -2.04
C TYR A 127 -5.41 -14.39 -1.91
N PRO A 128 -5.47 -15.11 -3.07
CA PRO A 128 -5.19 -16.54 -3.15
C PRO A 128 -3.78 -16.90 -2.70
N ASP A 129 -3.53 -18.18 -2.42
CA ASP A 129 -2.29 -18.66 -1.80
C ASP A 129 -1.04 -18.43 -2.67
N ASP A 130 -1.15 -18.53 -3.99
CA ASP A 130 -0.07 -18.29 -4.94
C ASP A 130 0.38 -16.81 -4.93
N VAL A 131 -0.55 -15.87 -4.98
CA VAL A 131 -0.27 -14.43 -4.86
C VAL A 131 0.24 -14.09 -3.45
N THR A 132 -0.34 -14.69 -2.41
CA THR A 132 0.11 -14.54 -1.02
C THR A 132 1.54 -15.05 -0.84
N GLY A 133 1.91 -16.13 -1.52
CA GLY A 133 3.27 -16.66 -1.55
C GLY A 133 4.28 -15.68 -2.19
N ARG A 134 3.88 -14.96 -3.24
CA ARG A 134 4.73 -13.91 -3.86
C ARG A 134 4.97 -12.74 -2.91
N LEU A 135 3.97 -12.35 -2.11
CA LEU A 135 4.14 -11.32 -1.08
C LEU A 135 5.17 -11.74 -0.02
N ARG A 136 5.16 -13.00 0.44
CA ARG A 136 6.19 -13.55 1.33
C ARG A 136 7.58 -13.39 0.72
N ILE A 137 7.75 -13.86 -0.52
CA ILE A 137 9.04 -13.79 -1.24
C ILE A 137 9.53 -12.34 -1.34
N PHE A 138 8.64 -11.40 -1.63
CA PHE A 138 8.97 -9.97 -1.70
C PHE A 138 9.47 -9.43 -0.36
N LEU A 139 8.76 -9.70 0.74
CA LEU A 139 9.12 -9.21 2.08
C LEU A 139 10.43 -9.82 2.56
N GLU A 140 10.61 -11.15 2.39
CA GLU A 140 11.84 -11.84 2.75
C GLU A 140 13.03 -11.37 1.90
N GLY A 141 12.82 -11.12 0.59
CA GLY A 141 13.82 -10.53 -0.31
C GLY A 141 14.23 -9.10 0.07
N ASN A 142 13.44 -8.39 0.87
CA ASN A 142 13.75 -7.08 1.44
C ASN A 142 14.30 -7.16 2.88
N GLY A 143 14.64 -8.36 3.37
CA GLY A 143 15.32 -8.57 4.64
C GLY A 143 14.42 -8.69 5.86
N PHE A 144 13.12 -8.91 5.68
CA PHE A 144 12.19 -9.22 6.75
C PHE A 144 12.07 -10.74 6.96
N GLU A 145 11.72 -11.14 8.17
CA GLU A 145 11.38 -12.52 8.52
C GLU A 145 9.85 -12.64 8.63
N VAL A 146 9.22 -13.39 7.74
CA VAL A 146 7.77 -13.60 7.75
C VAL A 146 7.44 -14.84 8.57
N LEU A 147 7.10 -14.64 9.86
CA LEU A 147 6.79 -15.72 10.80
C LEU A 147 5.47 -16.42 10.42
N THR A 148 4.45 -15.64 10.12
CA THR A 148 3.15 -16.12 9.69
C THR A 148 2.64 -15.31 8.51
N ILE A 149 1.92 -15.96 7.61
CA ILE A 149 1.20 -15.29 6.54
C ILE A 149 -0.08 -16.07 6.23
N LYS A 150 -1.19 -15.36 6.05
CA LYS A 150 -2.48 -15.96 5.69
C LYS A 150 -3.17 -15.14 4.62
N GLY A 151 -3.62 -15.83 3.56
CA GLY A 151 -4.53 -15.31 2.56
C GLY A 151 -6.00 -15.60 2.91
N MET A 152 -6.93 -14.78 2.40
CA MET A 152 -8.36 -15.08 2.46
C MET A 152 -8.83 -15.97 1.28
N GLY A 153 -7.98 -16.17 0.27
CA GLY A 153 -8.30 -16.93 -0.92
C GLY A 153 -9.27 -16.22 -1.88
N LEU A 154 -9.39 -14.90 -1.79
CA LEU A 154 -10.31 -14.14 -2.65
C LEU A 154 -9.73 -13.99 -4.05
N THR A 155 -10.48 -14.46 -5.05
CA THR A 155 -10.14 -14.32 -6.47
C THR A 155 -10.75 -13.07 -7.11
N HIS A 156 -11.76 -12.48 -6.45
CA HIS A 156 -12.49 -11.27 -6.87
C HIS A 156 -13.12 -10.58 -5.65
N GLY A 157 -13.59 -9.35 -5.80
CA GLY A 157 -14.46 -8.67 -4.83
C GLY A 157 -13.79 -8.31 -3.50
N ILE A 158 -12.49 -8.06 -3.46
CA ILE A 158 -11.79 -7.68 -2.22
C ILE A 158 -12.44 -6.43 -1.60
N TYR A 159 -12.77 -5.43 -2.42
CA TYR A 159 -13.38 -4.16 -1.97
C TYR A 159 -14.79 -4.33 -1.37
N THR A 160 -15.44 -5.47 -1.59
CA THR A 160 -16.77 -5.76 -1.02
C THR A 160 -16.71 -6.33 0.40
N GLN A 161 -15.51 -6.63 0.90
CA GLN A 161 -15.34 -7.19 2.24
C GLN A 161 -15.79 -6.20 3.32
N PRO A 162 -16.43 -6.67 4.39
CA PRO A 162 -16.84 -5.80 5.48
C PRO A 162 -15.62 -5.15 6.17
N VAL A 163 -15.81 -3.96 6.73
CA VAL A 163 -14.75 -3.17 7.40
C VAL A 163 -13.98 -3.98 8.46
N GLY A 164 -14.65 -4.90 9.16
CA GLY A 164 -14.03 -5.76 10.17
C GLY A 164 -13.21 -6.93 9.63
N ALA A 165 -13.24 -7.22 8.32
CA ALA A 165 -12.54 -8.38 7.76
C ALA A 165 -11.02 -8.26 7.90
N SER A 166 -10.44 -7.09 7.62
CA SER A 166 -9.01 -6.82 7.78
C SER A 166 -8.57 -6.91 9.24
N TYR A 167 -9.41 -6.40 10.14
CA TYR A 167 -9.18 -6.49 11.59
C TYR A 167 -9.14 -7.94 12.08
N GLN A 168 -10.11 -8.75 11.67
CA GLN A 168 -10.17 -10.16 12.07
C GLN A 168 -8.98 -10.94 11.53
N LEU A 169 -8.66 -10.78 10.24
CA LEU A 169 -7.54 -11.45 9.62
C LEU A 169 -6.20 -11.07 10.26
N ALA A 170 -6.01 -9.80 10.58
CA ALA A 170 -4.81 -9.31 11.26
C ALA A 170 -4.62 -9.97 12.64
N ARG A 171 -5.71 -10.17 13.38
CA ARG A 171 -5.68 -10.88 14.68
C ARG A 171 -5.42 -12.38 14.53
N GLU A 172 -5.94 -12.98 13.47
CA GLU A 172 -5.73 -14.41 13.20
C GLU A 172 -4.29 -14.76 12.83
N VAL A 173 -3.59 -13.86 12.14
CA VAL A 173 -2.20 -14.09 11.73
C VAL A 173 -1.20 -13.75 12.82
N ASP A 174 -1.59 -12.94 13.81
CA ASP A 174 -0.67 -12.48 14.85
C ASP A 174 -0.11 -13.63 15.68
N VAL A 175 1.18 -13.54 15.96
CA VAL A 175 1.90 -14.44 16.85
C VAL A 175 2.75 -13.63 17.82
N PRO A 176 3.03 -14.14 19.05
CA PRO A 176 3.76 -13.39 20.07
C PRO A 176 5.10 -12.83 19.60
N ASP A 177 5.84 -13.60 18.80
CA ASP A 177 7.18 -13.24 18.31
C ASP A 177 7.19 -12.25 17.14
N ALA A 178 6.04 -11.96 16.53
CA ALA A 178 5.94 -10.93 15.50
C ALA A 178 6.08 -9.54 16.12
N GLU A 179 6.93 -8.72 15.51
CA GLU A 179 7.20 -7.34 15.93
C GLU A 179 6.21 -6.35 15.31
N ALA A 180 5.59 -6.74 14.20
CA ALA A 180 4.52 -5.97 13.54
C ALA A 180 3.57 -6.88 12.76
N VAL A 181 2.35 -6.37 12.51
CA VAL A 181 1.40 -6.97 11.58
C VAL A 181 1.33 -6.13 10.32
N VAL A 182 1.42 -6.79 9.15
CA VAL A 182 1.24 -6.17 7.83
C VAL A 182 -0.11 -6.57 7.25
N ILE A 183 -0.89 -5.59 6.79
CA ILE A 183 -2.15 -5.84 6.08
C ILE A 183 -1.97 -5.39 4.63
N SER A 184 -1.92 -6.35 3.72
CA SER A 184 -1.71 -6.12 2.29
C SER A 184 -3.03 -5.77 1.57
N CYS A 185 -2.90 -5.19 0.39
CA CYS A 185 -3.94 -4.79 -0.55
C CYS A 185 -4.52 -3.38 -0.34
N THR A 186 -4.43 -2.58 -1.41
CA THR A 186 -5.02 -1.22 -1.45
C THR A 186 -6.54 -1.23 -1.59
N ASN A 187 -7.12 -2.36 -1.97
CA ASN A 187 -8.57 -2.57 -2.06
C ASN A 187 -9.17 -3.26 -0.81
N PHE A 188 -8.38 -3.39 0.27
CA PHE A 188 -8.80 -3.97 1.53
C PHE A 188 -8.85 -2.88 2.61
N ARG A 189 -10.06 -2.58 3.12
CA ARG A 189 -10.33 -1.44 4.01
C ARG A 189 -9.65 -1.61 5.36
N THR A 190 -8.89 -0.59 5.80
CA THR A 190 -8.07 -0.67 7.01
C THR A 190 -8.03 0.61 7.85
N ALA A 191 -8.16 1.79 7.25
CA ALA A 191 -7.88 3.07 7.92
C ALA A 191 -8.64 3.25 9.24
N ASP A 192 -9.90 2.85 9.29
CA ASP A 192 -10.76 3.01 10.46
C ASP A 192 -10.47 1.99 11.59
N THR A 193 -9.61 0.98 11.35
CA THR A 193 -9.34 -0.10 12.32
C THR A 193 -7.92 -0.09 12.89
N LEU A 194 -7.01 0.69 12.32
CA LEU A 194 -5.57 0.67 12.66
C LEU A 194 -5.28 0.90 14.15
N GLU A 195 -5.84 1.97 14.72
CA GLU A 195 -5.57 2.31 16.12
C GLU A 195 -6.13 1.26 17.09
N ALA A 196 -7.33 0.72 16.80
CA ALA A 196 -7.92 -0.35 17.59
C ALA A 196 -7.09 -1.64 17.51
N LEU A 197 -6.62 -2.02 16.31
CA LEU A 197 -5.76 -3.16 16.11
C LEU A 197 -4.45 -3.03 16.90
N GLU A 198 -3.74 -1.93 16.78
CA GLU A 198 -2.48 -1.71 17.49
C GLU A 198 -2.66 -1.76 19.00
N LYS A 199 -3.78 -1.21 19.51
CA LYS A 199 -4.12 -1.29 20.93
C LYS A 199 -4.34 -2.73 21.39
N ASP A 200 -5.05 -3.53 20.59
CA ASP A 200 -5.41 -4.90 20.94
C ASP A 200 -4.24 -5.87 20.78
N LEU A 201 -3.36 -5.63 19.81
CA LEU A 201 -2.18 -6.47 19.52
C LEU A 201 -0.94 -6.04 20.31
N GLY A 202 -0.89 -4.80 20.80
CA GLY A 202 0.26 -4.26 21.51
C GLY A 202 1.50 -4.05 20.65
N LYS A 203 1.35 -3.98 19.33
CA LYS A 203 2.44 -3.84 18.35
C LYS A 203 2.01 -3.01 17.14
N PRO A 204 2.94 -2.48 16.32
CA PRO A 204 2.62 -1.72 15.11
C PRO A 204 1.81 -2.54 14.11
N VAL A 205 0.87 -1.88 13.44
CA VAL A 205 0.14 -2.40 12.29
C VAL A 205 0.41 -1.51 11.09
N VAL A 206 0.91 -2.09 10.00
CA VAL A 206 1.20 -1.39 8.74
C VAL A 206 0.26 -1.87 7.67
N SER A 207 -0.61 -0.99 7.17
CA SER A 207 -1.49 -1.32 6.04
C SER A 207 -1.01 -0.71 4.73
N ALA A 208 -1.44 -1.30 3.62
CA ALA A 208 -1.08 -0.88 2.27
C ALA A 208 -1.37 0.60 2.02
N ASN A 209 -2.61 1.06 2.25
CA ASN A 209 -3.00 2.45 2.02
C ASN A 209 -2.31 3.42 2.96
N GLN A 210 -2.20 3.05 4.26
CA GLN A 210 -1.51 3.87 5.27
C GLN A 210 -0.03 4.07 4.90
N ALA A 211 0.70 2.99 4.59
CA ALA A 211 2.11 3.07 4.22
C ALA A 211 2.32 3.90 2.94
N THR A 212 1.47 3.71 1.93
CA THR A 212 1.52 4.45 0.67
C THR A 212 1.39 5.95 0.92
N MET A 213 0.36 6.37 1.66
CA MET A 213 0.15 7.80 1.93
C MET A 213 1.21 8.39 2.87
N TRP A 214 1.67 7.62 3.86
CA TRP A 214 2.75 8.04 4.75
C TRP A 214 4.04 8.35 3.96
N GLU A 215 4.44 7.49 3.03
CA GLU A 215 5.62 7.74 2.21
C GLU A 215 5.41 8.88 1.22
N LEU A 216 4.23 8.99 0.60
CA LEU A 216 3.91 10.09 -0.32
C LEU A 216 3.94 11.45 0.37
N LEU A 217 3.43 11.56 1.59
CA LEU A 217 3.52 12.78 2.38
C LEU A 217 4.97 13.14 2.68
N ARG A 218 5.82 12.16 3.01
CA ARG A 218 7.26 12.38 3.25
C ARG A 218 7.97 12.85 1.99
N LEU A 219 7.70 12.22 0.84
CA LEU A 219 8.26 12.67 -0.46
C LEU A 219 7.83 14.09 -0.80
N ALA A 220 6.62 14.48 -0.44
CA ALA A 220 6.09 15.84 -0.62
C ALA A 220 6.57 16.84 0.47
N GLY A 221 7.46 16.44 1.39
CA GLY A 221 7.94 17.29 2.48
C GLY A 221 6.90 17.61 3.55
N VAL A 222 5.82 16.83 3.63
CA VAL A 222 4.75 16.97 4.63
C VAL A 222 4.95 15.94 5.74
N CYS A 223 5.00 16.39 6.99
CA CYS A 223 5.05 15.49 8.14
C CYS A 223 3.73 14.73 8.27
N PRO A 224 3.72 13.37 8.22
CA PRO A 224 2.50 12.57 8.22
C PRO A 224 1.95 12.32 9.64
N ARG A 225 1.90 13.33 10.50
CA ARG A 225 1.41 13.17 11.89
C ARG A 225 -0.09 13.41 11.96
N LEU A 226 -0.85 12.32 12.10
CA LEU A 226 -2.29 12.31 12.29
C LEU A 226 -2.67 11.32 13.40
N ALA A 227 -3.58 11.74 14.28
CA ALA A 227 -4.11 10.85 15.32
C ALA A 227 -5.06 9.78 14.72
N GLY A 228 -5.16 8.64 15.38
CA GLY A 228 -6.07 7.57 14.97
C GLY A 228 -5.55 6.64 13.86
N LEU A 229 -4.35 6.92 13.32
CA LEU A 229 -3.77 6.19 12.18
C LEU A 229 -2.57 5.32 12.57
N GLY A 230 -2.47 4.94 13.85
CA GLY A 230 -1.46 4.02 14.34
C GLY A 230 -0.07 4.61 14.58
N MET A 231 0.88 3.75 14.93
CA MET A 231 2.24 4.13 15.34
C MET A 231 3.05 4.74 14.18
N LEU A 232 2.85 4.26 12.95
CA LEU A 232 3.54 4.78 11.77
C LEU A 232 3.32 6.29 11.60
N TYR A 233 2.12 6.79 11.88
CA TYR A 233 1.76 8.21 11.76
C TYR A 233 2.14 9.05 13.00
N ARG A 234 2.86 8.47 13.94
CA ARG A 234 3.45 9.18 15.10
C ARG A 234 4.95 9.46 14.95
N LEU A 235 5.60 8.88 13.91
CA LEU A 235 7.02 9.07 13.61
C LEU A 235 7.40 10.48 13.10
#